data_2e78001cadb137f720546c925a3289ac
#
_entry.id   2e78001cadb137f720546c925a3289ac
#
_cell.length_a   1.000
_cell.length_b   1.000
_cell.length_c   1.000
_cell.angle_alpha   90.00
_cell.angle_beta   90.00
_cell.angle_gamma   90.00
#
_symmetry.space_group_name_H-M   'P 1'
#
loop_
_entity.id
_entity.type
_entity.pdbx_description
1 polymer ?
#
loop_
_entity_poly.entity_id
_entity_poly.type
_entity_poly.pdbx_seq_one_letter_code
_entity_poly.pdbx_strand_id
1 'polypeptide(L)'
;MSFMDSLFPILIGIAAACAVVALILILASSKNPRQKKQKPKSRGSIIRTAEKKLAQDPRDPAALLPLSELYYKEQQWEKAFPLLVTLAEIVPMYPEIDMFQTALRYGICSVKLGKLSDALKALSLARREKPDSFEANFYLGQAFYLNKDYDKAIPCFKKAMSLGKEAPEAFEYLGLSLYRIRLFREALPYLKRALDVKPESREILFSLADSMYACSMGDKALKVFMHLRPDPEYGARSCLLAGSIHSFGNQNAQAIQDYEIGLKHEDAPLDVLTQIRYNLAQIYLQENDMVKALALLQTIQMTVPGYKDVRVLITRYQELSQNNTLKTYLMATNSDFVALCRKIVSVFYSKATVRILAVDAKPDVAEIQTEIDTIKWEDSVVFRFYRNTGSTGELYIRDFHGRIRDLKAGRGICVTAGTYSDDAKKYVEGRPIDLVDKAQLLKIFNKL
;
A
#
# COMPACT_ATOMS: atom_id res chain seq x y z
N MET A 1 8.13 69.92 -80.47
CA MET A 1 6.87 69.67 -79.79
C MET A 1 7.06 68.36 -79.06
N SER A 2 7.00 68.39 -77.75
CA SER A 2 7.62 67.46 -76.80
C SER A 2 6.78 66.21 -76.57
N PHE A 3 7.44 65.10 -76.38
CA PHE A 3 6.94 63.76 -76.02
C PHE A 3 6.04 63.75 -74.74
N MET A 4 6.03 64.88 -74.05
CA MET A 4 5.23 65.10 -72.82
C MET A 4 3.74 65.38 -73.08
N ASP A 5 3.38 65.98 -74.29
CA ASP A 5 1.99 66.34 -74.56
C ASP A 5 1.09 65.14 -74.96
N SER A 6 1.68 64.03 -75.36
CA SER A 6 0.92 62.80 -75.71
C SER A 6 0.69 61.86 -74.51
N LEU A 7 1.47 62.02 -73.44
CA LEU A 7 1.35 61.19 -72.24
C LEU A 7 0.26 61.68 -71.24
N PHE A 8 -0.04 62.98 -71.29
CA PHE A 8 -1.00 63.60 -70.36
C PHE A 8 -2.44 63.04 -70.45
N PRO A 9 -3.00 62.85 -71.68
CA PRO A 9 -4.35 62.27 -71.79
C PRO A 9 -4.39 60.77 -71.38
N ILE A 10 -3.30 60.05 -71.56
CA ILE A 10 -3.22 58.59 -71.12
C ILE A 10 -3.19 58.50 -69.59
N LEU A 11 -2.46 59.35 -68.90
CA LEU A 11 -2.44 59.44 -67.46
C LEU A 11 -3.80 59.83 -66.87
N ILE A 12 -4.53 60.75 -67.47
CA ILE A 12 -5.87 61.13 -67.06
C ILE A 12 -6.85 59.96 -67.26
N GLY A 13 -6.73 59.23 -68.37
CA GLY A 13 -7.55 58.01 -68.61
C GLY A 13 -7.34 56.88 -67.55
N ILE A 14 -6.08 56.63 -67.16
CA ILE A 14 -5.73 55.65 -66.14
C ILE A 14 -6.26 56.12 -64.79
N ALA A 15 -6.09 57.39 -64.43
CA ALA A 15 -6.61 57.90 -63.14
C ALA A 15 -8.15 57.86 -63.10
N ALA A 16 -8.85 58.11 -64.15
CA ALA A 16 -10.31 57.99 -64.26
C ALA A 16 -10.76 56.53 -64.18
N ALA A 17 -10.05 55.58 -64.78
CA ALA A 17 -10.34 54.17 -64.68
C ALA A 17 -10.09 53.62 -63.25
N CYS A 18 -9.03 54.07 -62.63
CA CYS A 18 -8.77 53.71 -61.21
C CYS A 18 -9.83 54.26 -60.24
N ALA A 19 -10.32 55.51 -60.51
CA ALA A 19 -11.38 56.08 -59.69
C ALA A 19 -12.72 55.34 -59.88
N VAL A 20 -13.05 54.90 -61.08
CA VAL A 20 -14.25 54.09 -61.36
C VAL A 20 -14.15 52.68 -60.70
N VAL A 21 -12.98 52.01 -60.76
CA VAL A 21 -12.76 50.73 -60.08
C VAL A 21 -12.84 50.90 -58.56
N ALA A 22 -12.26 51.95 -58.00
CA ALA A 22 -12.37 52.28 -56.60
C ALA A 22 -13.82 52.51 -56.14
N LEU A 23 -14.59 53.25 -56.99
CA LEU A 23 -16.02 53.47 -56.72
C LEU A 23 -16.85 52.19 -56.77
N ILE A 24 -16.57 51.28 -57.71
CA ILE A 24 -17.21 50.01 -57.87
C ILE A 24 -16.87 49.14 -56.66
N LEU A 25 -15.62 49.15 -56.21
CA LEU A 25 -15.20 48.40 -54.99
C LEU A 25 -15.84 48.96 -53.72
N ILE A 26 -16.00 50.27 -53.61
CA ILE A 26 -16.70 50.89 -52.46
C ILE A 26 -18.20 50.56 -52.50
N LEU A 27 -18.84 50.60 -53.68
CA LEU A 27 -20.25 50.24 -53.84
C LEU A 27 -20.49 48.73 -53.66
N ALA A 28 -19.56 47.87 -54.04
CA ALA A 28 -19.62 46.44 -53.81
C ALA A 28 -19.41 46.13 -52.33
N SER A 29 -18.51 46.82 -51.64
CA SER A 29 -18.31 46.63 -50.15
C SER A 29 -19.49 47.18 -49.33
N SER A 30 -20.27 48.16 -49.89
CA SER A 30 -21.46 48.67 -49.21
C SER A 30 -22.69 47.75 -49.31
N LYS A 31 -22.66 46.74 -50.24
CA LYS A 31 -23.74 45.75 -50.42
C LYS A 31 -23.56 44.50 -49.62
N ASN A 32 -22.45 44.33 -48.89
CA ASN A 32 -22.39 43.30 -47.89
C ASN A 32 -23.37 43.66 -46.77
N PRO A 33 -24.41 42.83 -46.48
CA PRO A 33 -25.25 43.07 -45.31
C PRO A 33 -24.36 43.00 -44.12
N ARG A 34 -24.11 44.12 -43.47
CA ARG A 34 -23.48 44.16 -42.14
C ARG A 34 -24.19 43.09 -41.30
N GLN A 35 -23.59 41.95 -41.13
CA GLN A 35 -23.97 41.05 -40.05
C GLN A 35 -23.94 41.94 -38.82
N LYS A 36 -25.12 42.33 -38.33
CA LYS A 36 -25.27 43.02 -37.05
C LYS A 36 -24.59 42.09 -36.06
N LYS A 37 -23.36 42.42 -35.64
CA LYS A 37 -22.74 41.79 -34.47
C LYS A 37 -23.77 41.98 -33.37
N GLN A 38 -24.56 40.92 -33.10
CA GLN A 38 -25.49 40.89 -31.96
C GLN A 38 -24.65 41.21 -30.75
N LYS A 39 -24.93 42.33 -30.08
CA LYS A 39 -24.34 42.65 -28.79
C LYS A 39 -24.50 41.38 -27.89
N PRO A 40 -23.45 40.91 -27.20
CA PRO A 40 -23.56 39.77 -26.37
C PRO A 40 -24.75 39.98 -25.41
N LYS A 41 -25.71 39.07 -25.46
CA LYS A 41 -26.91 39.13 -24.59
C LYS A 41 -26.43 39.18 -23.16
N SER A 42 -26.91 40.17 -22.37
CA SER A 42 -26.56 40.23 -20.96
C SER A 42 -27.05 38.99 -20.25
N ARG A 43 -26.34 38.55 -19.21
CA ARG A 43 -26.69 37.39 -18.35
C ARG A 43 -28.19 37.36 -18.00
N GLY A 44 -28.72 38.48 -17.47
CA GLY A 44 -30.14 38.61 -17.12
C GLY A 44 -31.10 38.48 -18.31
N SER A 45 -30.68 38.90 -19.51
CA SER A 45 -31.46 38.72 -20.73
C SER A 45 -31.55 37.25 -21.17
N ILE A 46 -30.44 36.49 -21.05
CA ILE A 46 -30.43 35.07 -21.37
C ILE A 46 -31.39 34.31 -20.42
N ILE A 47 -31.25 34.55 -19.11
CA ILE A 47 -32.07 33.89 -18.11
C ILE A 47 -33.54 34.17 -18.32
N ARG A 48 -33.94 35.44 -18.34
CA ARG A 48 -35.38 35.83 -18.55
C ARG A 48 -35.98 35.25 -19.82
N THR A 49 -35.22 35.30 -20.92
CA THR A 49 -35.72 34.77 -22.19
C THR A 49 -35.87 33.28 -22.18
N ALA A 50 -34.92 32.55 -21.55
CA ALA A 50 -34.95 31.13 -21.44
C ALA A 50 -36.07 30.68 -20.49
N GLU A 51 -36.22 31.29 -19.29
CA GLU A 51 -37.29 30.98 -18.34
C GLU A 51 -38.68 31.17 -18.95
N LYS A 52 -38.88 32.27 -19.70
CA LYS A 52 -40.17 32.51 -20.36
C LYS A 52 -40.48 31.42 -21.41
N LYS A 53 -39.49 30.95 -22.16
CA LYS A 53 -39.67 29.89 -23.15
C LYS A 53 -39.86 28.52 -22.51
N LEU A 54 -39.07 28.17 -21.46
CA LEU A 54 -39.20 26.92 -20.72
C LEU A 54 -40.51 26.82 -19.96
N ALA A 55 -41.11 27.95 -19.58
CA ALA A 55 -42.46 27.96 -19.00
C ALA A 55 -43.55 27.59 -20.02
N GLN A 56 -43.31 27.76 -21.33
CA GLN A 56 -44.24 27.40 -22.41
C GLN A 56 -43.91 25.95 -22.90
N ASP A 57 -42.64 25.67 -23.14
CA ASP A 57 -42.14 24.33 -23.52
C ASP A 57 -40.87 24.01 -22.73
N PRO A 58 -40.98 23.12 -21.74
CA PRO A 58 -39.82 22.69 -20.94
C PRO A 58 -38.70 22.03 -21.76
N ARG A 59 -38.99 21.63 -23.03
CA ARG A 59 -38.04 20.98 -23.93
C ARG A 59 -37.58 21.87 -25.08
N ASP A 60 -37.88 23.17 -25.05
CA ASP A 60 -37.40 24.12 -26.11
C ASP A 60 -35.87 24.16 -26.15
N PRO A 61 -35.23 23.60 -27.20
CA PRO A 61 -33.77 23.59 -27.33
C PRO A 61 -33.17 24.98 -27.45
N ALA A 62 -33.92 25.96 -28.00
CA ALA A 62 -33.47 27.34 -28.14
C ALA A 62 -33.43 28.09 -26.79
N ALA A 63 -34.01 27.51 -25.73
CA ALA A 63 -33.90 28.00 -24.37
C ALA A 63 -32.91 27.16 -23.54
N LEU A 64 -32.96 25.84 -23.68
CA LEU A 64 -32.09 24.90 -22.93
C LEU A 64 -30.61 25.13 -23.23
N LEU A 65 -30.25 25.26 -24.55
CA LEU A 65 -28.86 25.36 -24.95
C LEU A 65 -28.14 26.62 -24.39
N PRO A 66 -28.64 27.85 -24.57
CA PRO A 66 -27.96 29.03 -24.04
C PRO A 66 -27.98 29.12 -22.51
N LEU A 67 -29.02 28.60 -21.87
CA LEU A 67 -29.11 28.61 -20.39
C LEU A 67 -28.19 27.58 -19.73
N SER A 68 -28.13 26.37 -20.30
CA SER A 68 -27.21 25.34 -19.81
C SER A 68 -25.76 25.74 -20.03
N GLU A 69 -25.44 26.38 -21.17
CA GLU A 69 -24.11 26.88 -21.46
C GLU A 69 -23.71 28.00 -20.49
N LEU A 70 -24.62 28.90 -20.16
CA LEU A 70 -24.37 29.98 -19.21
C LEU A 70 -24.03 29.42 -17.85
N TYR A 71 -24.88 28.52 -17.29
CA TYR A 71 -24.67 27.91 -15.97
C TYR A 71 -23.43 27.02 -15.95
N TYR A 72 -23.11 26.31 -17.05
CA TYR A 72 -21.89 25.51 -17.19
C TYR A 72 -20.64 26.41 -17.12
N LYS A 73 -20.61 27.54 -17.86
CA LYS A 73 -19.50 28.50 -17.83
C LYS A 73 -19.32 29.15 -16.46
N GLU A 74 -20.43 29.40 -15.77
CA GLU A 74 -20.43 29.93 -14.39
C GLU A 74 -20.15 28.87 -13.33
N GLN A 75 -19.89 27.62 -13.72
CA GLN A 75 -19.68 26.47 -12.84
C GLN A 75 -20.84 26.22 -11.84
N GLN A 76 -22.06 26.67 -12.19
CA GLN A 76 -23.27 26.39 -11.42
C GLN A 76 -23.81 25.01 -11.79
N TRP A 77 -23.08 23.97 -11.37
CA TRP A 77 -23.30 22.59 -11.79
C TRP A 77 -24.71 22.10 -11.49
N GLU A 78 -25.25 22.43 -10.31
CA GLU A 78 -26.60 22.03 -9.88
C GLU A 78 -27.69 22.59 -10.79
N LYS A 79 -27.52 23.83 -11.29
CA LYS A 79 -28.47 24.45 -12.22
C LYS A 79 -28.26 24.00 -13.66
N ALA A 80 -27.02 23.73 -14.06
CA ALA A 80 -26.69 23.26 -15.40
C ALA A 80 -27.18 21.83 -15.61
N PHE A 81 -27.07 20.96 -14.58
CA PHE A 81 -27.32 19.54 -14.70
C PHE A 81 -28.73 19.20 -15.24
N PRO A 82 -29.85 19.63 -14.66
CA PRO A 82 -31.20 19.28 -15.16
C PRO A 82 -31.42 19.74 -16.59
N LEU A 83 -30.88 20.91 -16.97
CA LEU A 83 -30.98 21.42 -18.36
C LEU A 83 -30.21 20.54 -19.33
N LEU A 84 -29.00 20.10 -18.94
CA LEU A 84 -28.16 19.21 -19.74
C LEU A 84 -28.74 17.80 -19.87
N VAL A 85 -29.41 17.29 -18.83
CA VAL A 85 -30.17 16.02 -18.92
C VAL A 85 -31.25 16.12 -19.95
N THR A 86 -32.13 17.12 -19.85
CA THR A 86 -33.22 17.33 -20.82
C THR A 86 -32.68 17.56 -22.24
N LEU A 87 -31.60 18.35 -22.36
CA LEU A 87 -30.97 18.61 -23.66
C LEU A 87 -30.41 17.31 -24.27
N ALA A 88 -29.74 16.46 -23.47
CA ALA A 88 -29.19 15.18 -23.94
C ALA A 88 -30.29 14.21 -24.43
N GLU A 89 -31.48 14.26 -23.84
CA GLU A 89 -32.64 13.45 -24.29
C GLU A 89 -33.18 13.90 -25.67
N ILE A 90 -33.16 15.20 -25.94
CA ILE A 90 -33.77 15.77 -27.16
C ILE A 90 -32.80 15.91 -28.32
N VAL A 91 -31.49 15.98 -28.07
CA VAL A 91 -30.45 16.14 -29.10
C VAL A 91 -30.62 15.20 -30.31
N PRO A 92 -30.99 13.90 -30.15
CA PRO A 92 -31.19 13.03 -31.29
C PRO A 92 -32.28 13.50 -32.27
N MET A 93 -33.22 14.35 -31.82
CA MET A 93 -34.30 14.91 -32.63
C MET A 93 -33.92 16.23 -33.30
N TYR A 94 -32.80 16.86 -32.93
CA TYR A 94 -32.37 18.15 -33.36
C TYR A 94 -30.92 18.11 -33.92
N PRO A 95 -30.73 17.74 -35.19
CA PRO A 95 -29.41 17.56 -35.80
C PRO A 95 -28.51 18.81 -35.78
N GLU A 96 -29.11 20.00 -35.57
CA GLU A 96 -28.38 21.27 -35.43
C GLU A 96 -27.67 21.43 -34.09
N ILE A 97 -27.99 20.62 -33.09
CA ILE A 97 -27.33 20.69 -31.79
C ILE A 97 -26.16 19.70 -31.76
N ASP A 98 -25.00 20.20 -31.40
CA ASP A 98 -23.76 19.39 -31.29
C ASP A 98 -23.91 18.35 -30.19
N MET A 99 -24.09 17.09 -30.59
CA MET A 99 -24.22 15.95 -29.70
C MET A 99 -22.95 15.76 -28.84
N PHE A 100 -21.78 15.94 -29.44
CA PHE A 100 -20.51 15.82 -28.71
C PHE A 100 -20.42 16.84 -27.58
N GLN A 101 -20.67 18.13 -27.86
CA GLN A 101 -20.59 19.19 -26.86
C GLN A 101 -21.61 19.00 -25.74
N THR A 102 -22.83 18.59 -26.10
CA THR A 102 -23.88 18.33 -25.12
C THR A 102 -23.51 17.17 -24.20
N ALA A 103 -23.09 16.04 -24.77
CA ALA A 103 -22.66 14.87 -24.01
C ALA A 103 -21.43 15.17 -23.14
N LEU A 104 -20.45 15.92 -23.66
CA LEU A 104 -19.26 16.32 -22.92
C LEU A 104 -19.61 17.18 -21.71
N ARG A 105 -20.41 18.25 -21.91
CA ARG A 105 -20.81 19.17 -20.82
C ARG A 105 -21.66 18.44 -19.78
N TYR A 106 -22.59 17.61 -20.22
CA TYR A 106 -23.40 16.78 -19.32
C TYR A 106 -22.52 15.85 -18.48
N GLY A 107 -21.57 15.16 -19.12
CA GLY A 107 -20.67 14.26 -18.44
C GLY A 107 -19.75 14.97 -17.45
N ILE A 108 -19.15 16.12 -17.82
CA ILE A 108 -18.32 16.93 -16.92
C ILE A 108 -19.15 17.43 -15.72
N CYS A 109 -20.34 17.94 -15.96
CA CYS A 109 -21.25 18.39 -14.91
C CYS A 109 -21.59 17.23 -13.94
N SER A 110 -21.84 16.05 -14.49
CA SER A 110 -22.11 14.83 -13.70
C SER A 110 -20.92 14.41 -12.85
N VAL A 111 -19.67 14.49 -13.37
CA VAL A 111 -18.45 14.25 -12.59
C VAL A 111 -18.35 15.22 -11.42
N LYS A 112 -18.58 16.53 -11.66
CA LYS A 112 -18.51 17.57 -10.63
C LYS A 112 -19.54 17.40 -9.54
N LEU A 113 -20.71 16.82 -9.85
CA LEU A 113 -21.77 16.51 -8.90
C LEU A 113 -21.69 15.11 -8.29
N GLY A 114 -20.67 14.32 -8.63
CA GLY A 114 -20.51 12.95 -8.13
C GLY A 114 -21.53 11.95 -8.71
N LYS A 115 -22.26 12.30 -9.77
CA LYS A 115 -23.26 11.44 -10.43
C LYS A 115 -22.54 10.53 -11.45
N LEU A 116 -21.80 9.54 -10.92
CA LEU A 116 -20.86 8.75 -11.71
C LEU A 116 -21.52 7.93 -12.82
N SER A 117 -22.73 7.38 -12.59
CA SER A 117 -23.46 6.62 -13.63
C SER A 117 -23.77 7.47 -14.85
N ASP A 118 -24.27 8.69 -14.63
CA ASP A 118 -24.59 9.64 -15.70
C ASP A 118 -23.32 10.13 -16.41
N ALA A 119 -22.26 10.41 -15.62
CA ALA A 119 -20.96 10.80 -16.13
C ALA A 119 -20.40 9.75 -17.10
N LEU A 120 -20.39 8.47 -16.70
CA LEU A 120 -19.88 7.37 -17.52
C LEU A 120 -20.66 7.21 -18.83
N LYS A 121 -21.99 7.30 -18.79
CA LYS A 121 -22.84 7.22 -20.00
C LYS A 121 -22.55 8.38 -20.95
N ALA A 122 -22.59 9.61 -20.43
CA ALA A 122 -22.43 10.81 -21.25
C ALA A 122 -21.03 10.94 -21.82
N LEU A 123 -19.98 10.69 -21.02
CA LEU A 123 -18.60 10.79 -21.49
C LEU A 123 -18.20 9.64 -22.42
N SER A 124 -18.79 8.44 -22.26
CA SER A 124 -18.62 7.35 -23.23
C SER A 124 -19.23 7.73 -24.59
N LEU A 125 -20.38 8.38 -24.59
CA LEU A 125 -20.98 8.93 -25.82
C LEU A 125 -20.08 10.00 -26.42
N ALA A 126 -19.65 10.98 -25.64
CA ALA A 126 -18.75 12.04 -26.11
C ALA A 126 -17.46 11.48 -26.75
N ARG A 127 -16.83 10.46 -26.11
CA ARG A 127 -15.65 9.80 -26.65
C ARG A 127 -15.96 9.04 -27.95
N ARG A 128 -17.14 8.43 -28.07
CA ARG A 128 -17.56 7.75 -29.30
C ARG A 128 -17.71 8.74 -30.47
N GLU A 129 -18.30 9.91 -30.20
CA GLU A 129 -18.47 10.97 -31.21
C GLU A 129 -17.12 11.59 -31.63
N LYS A 130 -16.21 11.84 -30.68
CA LYS A 130 -14.87 12.38 -30.94
C LYS A 130 -13.81 11.63 -30.13
N PRO A 131 -13.27 10.52 -30.65
CA PRO A 131 -12.28 9.68 -29.95
C PRO A 131 -10.98 10.43 -29.61
N ASP A 132 -10.62 11.42 -30.40
CA ASP A 132 -9.41 12.24 -30.24
C ASP A 132 -9.67 13.55 -29.48
N SER A 133 -10.75 13.63 -28.70
CA SER A 133 -10.94 14.74 -27.75
C SER A 133 -10.16 14.44 -26.46
N PHE A 134 -9.26 15.38 -26.11
CA PHE A 134 -8.56 15.35 -24.83
C PHE A 134 -9.56 15.35 -23.66
N GLU A 135 -10.50 16.30 -23.67
CA GLU A 135 -11.47 16.52 -22.60
C GLU A 135 -12.35 15.27 -22.38
N ALA A 136 -12.85 14.66 -23.46
CA ALA A 136 -13.68 13.47 -23.37
C ALA A 136 -12.91 12.28 -22.75
N ASN A 137 -11.67 12.04 -23.17
CA ASN A 137 -10.83 10.98 -22.61
C ASN A 137 -10.42 11.28 -21.17
N PHE A 138 -10.03 12.53 -20.87
CA PHE A 138 -9.62 12.92 -19.53
C PHE A 138 -10.74 12.79 -18.51
N TYR A 139 -11.92 13.38 -18.79
CA TYR A 139 -13.04 13.32 -17.85
C TYR A 139 -13.67 11.92 -17.76
N LEU A 140 -13.64 11.13 -18.83
CA LEU A 140 -14.03 9.72 -18.76
C LEU A 140 -13.09 8.92 -17.89
N GLY A 141 -11.77 9.14 -18.02
CA GLY A 141 -10.78 8.57 -17.12
C GLY A 141 -11.03 8.96 -15.66
N GLN A 142 -11.35 10.24 -15.41
CA GLN A 142 -11.68 10.74 -14.07
C GLN A 142 -12.97 10.09 -13.52
N ALA A 143 -14.00 9.92 -14.35
CA ALA A 143 -15.23 9.23 -13.95
C ALA A 143 -14.96 7.76 -13.58
N PHE A 144 -14.14 7.04 -14.36
CA PHE A 144 -13.72 5.68 -14.04
C PHE A 144 -12.89 5.64 -12.75
N TYR A 145 -11.95 6.58 -12.56
CA TYR A 145 -11.15 6.68 -11.34
C TYR A 145 -12.02 6.85 -10.10
N LEU A 146 -12.97 7.78 -10.13
CA LEU A 146 -13.90 8.03 -9.03
C LEU A 146 -14.82 6.83 -8.78
N ASN A 147 -15.16 6.08 -9.83
CA ASN A 147 -15.92 4.82 -9.73
C ASN A 147 -15.03 3.64 -9.27
N LYS A 148 -13.75 3.86 -9.01
CA LYS A 148 -12.73 2.84 -8.65
C LYS A 148 -12.45 1.81 -9.75
N ASP A 149 -12.88 2.06 -10.98
CA ASP A 149 -12.58 1.26 -12.18
C ASP A 149 -11.21 1.65 -12.75
N TYR A 150 -10.15 1.47 -11.98
CA TYR A 150 -8.80 1.96 -12.33
C TYR A 150 -8.26 1.38 -13.63
N ASP A 151 -8.56 0.10 -13.92
CA ASP A 151 -8.15 -0.56 -15.17
C ASP A 151 -8.73 0.13 -16.41
N LYS A 152 -9.96 0.68 -16.32
CA LYS A 152 -10.60 1.43 -17.40
C LYS A 152 -10.17 2.89 -17.43
N ALA A 153 -9.77 3.46 -16.30
CA ALA A 153 -9.27 4.83 -16.21
C ALA A 153 -7.92 4.99 -16.92
N ILE A 154 -7.00 4.03 -16.75
CA ILE A 154 -5.63 4.07 -17.28
C ILE A 154 -5.60 4.30 -18.81
N PRO A 155 -6.29 3.50 -19.67
CA PRO A 155 -6.26 3.73 -21.12
C PRO A 155 -6.87 5.08 -21.51
N CYS A 156 -7.86 5.59 -20.76
CA CYS A 156 -8.42 6.90 -21.00
C CYS A 156 -7.41 8.01 -20.75
N PHE A 157 -6.68 7.96 -19.63
CA PHE A 157 -5.64 8.95 -19.33
C PHE A 157 -4.44 8.84 -20.29
N LYS A 158 -3.99 7.61 -20.62
CA LYS A 158 -2.94 7.39 -21.61
C LYS A 158 -3.32 7.99 -22.98
N LYS A 159 -4.59 7.82 -23.42
CA LYS A 159 -5.09 8.43 -24.66
C LYS A 159 -5.13 9.95 -24.55
N ALA A 160 -5.67 10.52 -23.47
CA ALA A 160 -5.68 11.96 -23.26
C ALA A 160 -4.28 12.57 -23.36
N MET A 161 -3.30 11.97 -22.68
CA MET A 161 -1.91 12.43 -22.72
C MET A 161 -1.28 12.34 -24.12
N SER A 162 -1.61 11.31 -24.91
CA SER A 162 -1.11 11.15 -26.28
C SER A 162 -1.60 12.24 -27.24
N LEU A 163 -2.64 13.00 -26.87
CA LEU A 163 -3.21 14.08 -27.67
C LEU A 163 -2.50 15.44 -27.46
N GLY A 164 -1.39 15.45 -26.73
CA GLY A 164 -0.44 16.57 -26.69
C GLY A 164 -0.85 17.79 -25.87
N LYS A 165 -1.97 17.73 -25.12
CA LYS A 165 -2.28 18.78 -24.14
C LYS A 165 -1.54 18.49 -22.83
N GLU A 166 -0.77 19.47 -22.36
CA GLU A 166 -0.20 19.44 -21.02
C GLU A 166 -1.35 19.55 -20.00
N ALA A 167 -1.69 18.43 -19.42
CA ALA A 167 -2.65 18.38 -18.32
C ALA A 167 -1.96 17.74 -17.12
N PRO A 168 -1.43 18.54 -16.20
CA PRO A 168 -0.77 18.05 -14.99
C PRO A 168 -1.62 17.08 -14.19
N GLU A 169 -2.93 17.30 -14.14
CA GLU A 169 -3.88 16.44 -13.46
C GLU A 169 -3.97 15.03 -14.07
N ALA A 170 -3.69 14.88 -15.36
CA ALA A 170 -3.68 13.56 -16.00
C ALA A 170 -2.56 12.68 -15.49
N PHE A 171 -1.39 13.25 -15.14
CA PHE A 171 -0.29 12.51 -14.50
C PHE A 171 -0.68 12.00 -13.11
N GLU A 172 -1.36 12.83 -12.32
CA GLU A 172 -1.85 12.47 -11.01
C GLU A 172 -2.80 11.27 -11.07
N TYR A 173 -3.90 11.40 -11.83
CA TYR A 173 -4.89 10.33 -11.94
C TYR A 173 -4.33 9.06 -12.56
N LEU A 174 -3.45 9.16 -13.56
CA LEU A 174 -2.80 8.00 -14.16
C LEU A 174 -1.85 7.32 -13.17
N GLY A 175 -1.01 8.10 -12.50
CA GLY A 175 -0.08 7.58 -11.50
C GLY A 175 -0.81 6.91 -10.34
N LEU A 176 -1.85 7.54 -9.79
CA LEU A 176 -2.68 6.98 -8.73
C LEU A 176 -3.46 5.74 -9.21
N SER A 177 -4.01 5.73 -10.44
CA SER A 177 -4.69 4.54 -10.99
C SER A 177 -3.76 3.35 -11.07
N LEU A 178 -2.55 3.55 -11.60
CA LEU A 178 -1.51 2.51 -11.68
C LEU A 178 -1.10 2.01 -10.29
N TYR A 179 -0.95 2.92 -9.33
CA TYR A 179 -0.67 2.58 -7.94
C TYR A 179 -1.79 1.72 -7.32
N ARG A 180 -3.06 2.10 -7.53
CA ARG A 180 -4.22 1.37 -6.98
C ARG A 180 -4.32 -0.06 -7.50
N ILE A 181 -3.90 -0.34 -8.74
CA ILE A 181 -3.84 -1.70 -9.30
C ILE A 181 -2.47 -2.38 -9.11
N ARG A 182 -1.60 -1.79 -8.26
CA ARG A 182 -0.28 -2.31 -7.89
C ARG A 182 0.73 -2.41 -9.03
N LEU A 183 0.56 -1.68 -10.10
CA LEU A 183 1.58 -1.51 -11.14
C LEU A 183 2.61 -0.44 -10.73
N PHE A 184 3.27 -0.70 -9.60
CA PHE A 184 4.12 0.26 -8.92
C PHE A 184 5.24 0.83 -9.80
N ARG A 185 5.92 -0.03 -10.58
CA ARG A 185 7.00 0.41 -11.47
C ARG A 185 6.52 1.38 -12.54
N GLU A 186 5.33 1.13 -13.10
CA GLU A 186 4.73 2.03 -14.09
C GLU A 186 4.21 3.32 -13.45
N ALA A 187 3.74 3.28 -12.20
CA ALA A 187 3.23 4.44 -11.49
C ALA A 187 4.31 5.51 -11.21
N LEU A 188 5.55 5.08 -10.92
CA LEU A 188 6.64 5.96 -10.47
C LEU A 188 6.87 7.21 -11.33
N PRO A 189 7.02 7.13 -12.67
CA PRO A 189 7.28 8.31 -13.48
C PRO A 189 6.11 9.30 -13.48
N TYR A 190 4.88 8.82 -13.41
CA TYR A 190 3.68 9.66 -13.39
C TYR A 190 3.46 10.31 -12.04
N LEU A 191 3.63 9.56 -10.94
CA LEU A 191 3.54 10.12 -9.58
C LEU A 191 4.62 11.18 -9.33
N LYS A 192 5.84 10.96 -9.86
CA LYS A 192 6.90 11.96 -9.76
C LYS A 192 6.52 13.25 -10.48
N ARG A 193 6.02 13.16 -11.72
CA ARG A 193 5.54 14.34 -12.47
C ARG A 193 4.35 15.02 -11.79
N ALA A 194 3.44 14.25 -11.22
CA ALA A 194 2.33 14.80 -10.45
C ALA A 194 2.82 15.59 -9.23
N LEU A 195 3.87 15.10 -8.57
CA LEU A 195 4.48 15.77 -7.42
C LEU A 195 5.20 17.06 -7.80
N ASP A 196 5.81 17.14 -9.00
CA ASP A 196 6.43 18.37 -9.50
C ASP A 196 5.39 19.51 -9.59
N VAL A 197 4.11 19.19 -9.77
CA VAL A 197 3.00 20.14 -9.85
C VAL A 197 2.31 20.39 -8.52
N LYS A 198 2.17 19.31 -7.71
CA LYS A 198 1.51 19.33 -6.39
C LYS A 198 2.45 18.78 -5.32
N PRO A 199 3.52 19.51 -4.96
CA PRO A 199 4.56 18.99 -4.05
C PRO A 199 4.04 18.68 -2.64
N GLU A 200 2.96 19.32 -2.21
CA GLU A 200 2.36 19.14 -0.88
C GLU A 200 1.28 18.06 -0.81
N SER A 201 0.99 17.37 -1.94
CA SER A 201 -0.04 16.32 -1.94
C SER A 201 0.43 15.09 -1.18
N ARG A 202 -0.15 14.87 0.00
CA ARG A 202 0.17 13.73 0.87
C ARG A 202 -0.14 12.39 0.21
N GLU A 203 -1.25 12.30 -0.52
CA GLU A 203 -1.62 11.10 -1.27
C GLU A 203 -0.59 10.73 -2.32
N ILE A 204 -0.13 11.72 -3.12
CA ILE A 204 0.88 11.48 -4.15
C ILE A 204 2.22 11.11 -3.51
N LEU A 205 2.64 11.83 -2.46
CA LEU A 205 3.87 11.55 -1.72
C LEU A 205 3.88 10.13 -1.17
N PHE A 206 2.80 9.73 -0.48
CA PHE A 206 2.68 8.38 0.07
C PHE A 206 2.68 7.32 -1.04
N SER A 207 1.86 7.52 -2.10
CA SER A 207 1.76 6.58 -3.22
C SER A 207 3.09 6.39 -3.95
N LEU A 208 3.87 7.49 -4.10
CA LEU A 208 5.22 7.46 -4.67
C LEU A 208 6.18 6.67 -3.78
N ALA A 209 6.20 6.95 -2.48
CA ALA A 209 7.08 6.26 -1.53
C ALA A 209 6.75 4.77 -1.42
N ASP A 210 5.47 4.40 -1.35
CA ASP A 210 5.04 3.02 -1.30
C ASP A 210 5.37 2.27 -2.60
N SER A 211 5.21 2.93 -3.76
CA SER A 211 5.67 2.39 -5.05
C SER A 211 7.19 2.20 -5.09
N MET A 212 7.98 3.13 -4.52
CA MET A 212 9.44 2.99 -4.40
C MET A 212 9.79 1.80 -3.51
N TYR A 213 9.13 1.66 -2.37
CA TYR A 213 9.33 0.54 -1.44
C TYR A 213 9.04 -0.80 -2.12
N ALA A 214 7.89 -0.91 -2.79
CA ALA A 214 7.50 -2.11 -3.54
C ALA A 214 8.48 -2.45 -4.69
N CYS A 215 9.20 -1.44 -5.22
CA CYS A 215 10.24 -1.62 -6.23
C CYS A 215 11.65 -1.80 -5.64
N SER A 216 11.78 -2.14 -4.35
CA SER A 216 13.06 -2.34 -3.65
C SER A 216 13.96 -1.10 -3.57
N MET A 217 13.36 0.10 -3.60
CA MET A 217 14.06 1.37 -3.42
C MET A 217 13.84 1.92 -1.99
N GLY A 218 14.06 1.07 -0.98
CA GLY A 218 13.74 1.34 0.43
C GLY A 218 14.36 2.64 0.96
N ASP A 219 15.64 2.89 0.68
CA ASP A 219 16.35 4.10 1.17
C ASP A 219 15.73 5.41 0.67
N LYS A 220 15.20 5.41 -0.57
CA LYS A 220 14.51 6.59 -1.12
C LYS A 220 13.12 6.75 -0.51
N ALA A 221 12.41 5.64 -0.36
CA ALA A 221 11.08 5.62 0.25
C ALA A 221 11.13 6.07 1.72
N LEU A 222 12.14 5.63 2.47
CA LEU A 222 12.31 5.91 3.88
C LEU A 222 12.29 7.42 4.17
N LYS A 223 12.98 8.23 3.37
CA LYS A 223 13.02 9.70 3.54
C LYS A 223 11.62 10.31 3.46
N VAL A 224 10.80 9.82 2.54
CA VAL A 224 9.43 10.30 2.36
C VAL A 224 8.53 9.80 3.48
N PHE A 225 8.65 8.53 3.89
CA PHE A 225 7.88 8.00 5.02
C PHE A 225 8.21 8.74 6.32
N MET A 226 9.48 9.07 6.57
CA MET A 226 9.87 9.88 7.72
C MET A 226 9.24 11.28 7.71
N HIS A 227 9.11 11.90 6.54
CA HIS A 227 8.42 13.18 6.38
C HIS A 227 6.90 13.06 6.65
N LEU A 228 6.29 11.93 6.28
CA LEU A 228 4.86 11.69 6.45
C LEU A 228 4.46 11.17 7.85
N ARG A 229 5.41 10.89 8.76
CA ARG A 229 5.11 10.39 10.11
C ARG A 229 4.06 11.21 10.88
N PRO A 230 4.06 12.57 10.85
CA PRO A 230 3.08 13.36 11.59
C PRO A 230 1.72 13.46 10.90
N ASP A 231 1.58 12.94 9.68
CA ASP A 231 0.36 13.07 8.90
C ASP A 231 -0.78 12.23 9.51
N PRO A 232 -1.98 12.79 9.72
CA PRO A 232 -3.07 12.07 10.38
C PRO A 232 -3.62 10.89 9.57
N GLU A 233 -3.55 10.95 8.24
CA GLU A 233 -4.08 9.90 7.34
C GLU A 233 -3.01 8.88 6.95
N TYR A 234 -1.82 9.35 6.60
CA TYR A 234 -0.74 8.51 6.07
C TYR A 234 0.33 8.18 7.11
N GLY A 235 0.34 8.83 8.28
CA GLY A 235 1.41 8.74 9.27
C GLY A 235 1.61 7.34 9.81
N ALA A 236 0.55 6.68 10.26
CA ALA A 236 0.65 5.31 10.80
C ALA A 236 1.18 4.31 9.76
N ARG A 237 0.69 4.39 8.52
CA ARG A 237 1.17 3.53 7.43
C ARG A 237 2.63 3.84 7.07
N SER A 238 3.01 5.12 7.07
CA SER A 238 4.40 5.54 6.84
C SER A 238 5.32 5.02 7.93
N CYS A 239 4.92 5.08 9.19
CA CYS A 239 5.66 4.51 10.31
C CYS A 239 5.78 2.98 10.20
N LEU A 240 4.71 2.28 9.80
CA LEU A 240 4.75 0.84 9.56
C LEU A 240 5.80 0.47 8.51
N LEU A 241 5.82 1.17 7.38
CA LEU A 241 6.74 0.88 6.28
C LEU A 241 8.17 1.32 6.61
N ALA A 242 8.36 2.48 7.26
CA ALA A 242 9.68 2.92 7.73
C ALA A 242 10.28 1.94 8.74
N GLY A 243 9.50 1.52 9.73
CA GLY A 243 9.92 0.52 10.71
C GLY A 243 10.25 -0.83 10.06
N SER A 244 9.51 -1.22 9.02
CA SER A 244 9.80 -2.45 8.27
C SER A 244 11.13 -2.33 7.50
N ILE A 245 11.44 -1.18 6.91
CA ILE A 245 12.72 -0.93 6.23
C ILE A 245 13.87 -1.01 7.24
N HIS A 246 13.76 -0.33 8.39
CA HIS A 246 14.78 -0.36 9.43
C HIS A 246 14.97 -1.77 10.01
N SER A 247 13.87 -2.49 10.27
CA SER A 247 13.93 -3.86 10.78
C SER A 247 14.61 -4.81 9.80
N PHE A 248 14.32 -4.69 8.50
CA PHE A 248 14.99 -5.47 7.47
C PHE A 248 16.49 -5.16 7.37
N GLY A 249 16.86 -3.92 7.63
CA GLY A 249 18.26 -3.47 7.73
C GLY A 249 18.94 -3.80 9.08
N ASN A 250 18.34 -4.60 9.96
CA ASN A 250 18.81 -4.90 11.32
C ASN A 250 19.01 -3.65 12.21
N GLN A 251 18.29 -2.57 11.93
CA GLN A 251 18.30 -1.31 12.68
C GLN A 251 17.14 -1.30 13.69
N ASN A 252 17.17 -2.25 14.63
CA ASN A 252 16.06 -2.49 15.55
C ASN A 252 15.65 -1.25 16.35
N ALA A 253 16.60 -0.45 16.82
CA ALA A 253 16.30 0.76 17.59
C ALA A 253 15.48 1.77 16.80
N GLN A 254 15.81 1.99 15.51
CA GLN A 254 15.05 2.87 14.63
C GLN A 254 13.68 2.28 14.28
N ALA A 255 13.61 0.96 14.06
CA ALA A 255 12.36 0.27 13.80
C ALA A 255 11.39 0.38 14.99
N ILE A 256 11.88 0.20 16.22
CA ILE A 256 11.09 0.39 17.44
C ILE A 256 10.54 1.81 17.50
N GLN A 257 11.41 2.82 17.29
CA GLN A 257 10.99 4.22 17.30
C GLN A 257 9.90 4.50 16.27
N ASP A 258 10.03 3.97 15.04
CA ASP A 258 9.02 4.15 14.00
C ASP A 258 7.69 3.55 14.40
N TYR A 259 7.70 2.31 14.88
CA TYR A 259 6.48 1.62 15.30
C TYR A 259 5.82 2.29 16.50
N GLU A 260 6.59 2.77 17.49
CA GLU A 260 6.06 3.51 18.62
C GLU A 260 5.41 4.84 18.23
N ILE A 261 6.00 5.56 17.24
CA ILE A 261 5.37 6.75 16.66
C ILE A 261 4.08 6.36 15.95
N GLY A 262 4.10 5.28 15.16
CA GLY A 262 2.92 4.78 14.45
C GLY A 262 1.76 4.42 15.37
N LEU A 263 2.03 3.89 16.55
CA LEU A 263 1.00 3.56 17.55
C LEU A 263 0.37 4.78 18.22
N LYS A 264 0.94 5.97 18.08
CA LYS A 264 0.33 7.24 18.57
C LYS A 264 -0.81 7.75 17.69
N HIS A 265 -0.96 7.21 16.48
CA HIS A 265 -2.08 7.51 15.59
C HIS A 265 -3.30 6.65 15.97
N GLU A 266 -4.00 7.01 17.03
CA GLU A 266 -5.10 6.20 17.60
C GLU A 266 -6.24 5.96 16.61
N ASP A 267 -6.51 6.93 15.72
CA ASP A 267 -7.56 6.86 14.68
C ASP A 267 -7.14 6.07 13.43
N ALA A 268 -5.91 5.53 13.39
CA ALA A 268 -5.44 4.77 12.25
C ALA A 268 -6.21 3.44 12.07
N PRO A 269 -6.30 2.92 10.84
CA PRO A 269 -6.97 1.66 10.57
C PRO A 269 -6.46 0.51 11.44
N LEU A 270 -7.38 -0.29 11.99
CA LEU A 270 -7.07 -1.36 12.94
C LEU A 270 -6.07 -2.40 12.38
N ASP A 271 -6.16 -2.68 11.09
CA ASP A 271 -5.21 -3.58 10.41
C ASP A 271 -3.77 -3.04 10.45
N VAL A 272 -3.59 -1.74 10.26
CA VAL A 272 -2.29 -1.06 10.33
C VAL A 272 -1.73 -1.11 11.75
N LEU A 273 -2.54 -0.73 12.75
CA LEU A 273 -2.13 -0.78 14.16
C LEU A 273 -1.81 -2.19 14.63
N THR A 274 -2.57 -3.17 14.17
CA THR A 274 -2.33 -4.60 14.49
C THR A 274 -1.01 -5.06 13.89
N GLN A 275 -0.72 -4.69 12.64
CA GLN A 275 0.54 -5.04 11.99
C GLN A 275 1.74 -4.37 12.67
N ILE A 276 1.61 -3.10 13.08
CA ILE A 276 2.64 -2.38 13.83
C ILE A 276 2.92 -3.10 15.17
N ARG A 277 1.88 -3.41 15.96
CA ARG A 277 2.02 -4.12 17.23
C ARG A 277 2.69 -5.48 17.06
N TYR A 278 2.31 -6.20 16.01
CA TYR A 278 2.88 -7.51 15.73
C TYR A 278 4.38 -7.41 15.36
N ASN A 279 4.75 -6.50 14.47
CA ASN A 279 6.14 -6.30 14.07
C ASN A 279 7.00 -5.83 15.26
N LEU A 280 6.47 -4.90 16.06
CA LEU A 280 7.15 -4.40 17.26
C LEU A 280 7.34 -5.52 18.30
N ALA A 281 6.32 -6.37 18.50
CA ALA A 281 6.43 -7.53 19.38
C ALA A 281 7.52 -8.50 18.92
N GLN A 282 7.64 -8.74 17.61
CA GLN A 282 8.71 -9.60 17.07
C GLN A 282 10.11 -9.04 17.37
N ILE A 283 10.31 -7.73 17.26
CA ILE A 283 11.59 -7.09 17.61
C ILE A 283 11.87 -7.23 19.10
N TYR A 284 10.89 -6.97 19.98
CA TYR A 284 11.08 -7.15 21.43
C TYR A 284 11.37 -8.58 21.80
N LEU A 285 10.79 -9.60 21.08
CA LEU A 285 11.15 -11.00 21.28
C LEU A 285 12.61 -11.29 20.89
N GLN A 286 13.11 -10.71 19.81
CA GLN A 286 14.50 -10.81 19.39
C GLN A 286 15.46 -10.19 20.41
N GLU A 287 15.05 -9.09 21.05
CA GLU A 287 15.81 -8.39 22.09
C GLU A 287 15.62 -8.98 23.48
N ASN A 288 14.90 -10.11 23.61
CA ASN A 288 14.55 -10.76 24.88
C ASN A 288 13.71 -9.91 25.85
N ASP A 289 13.08 -8.82 25.39
CA ASP A 289 12.10 -8.04 26.17
C ASP A 289 10.71 -8.72 26.09
N MET A 290 10.59 -9.85 26.79
CA MET A 290 9.35 -10.65 26.77
C MET A 290 8.16 -9.91 27.36
N VAL A 291 8.39 -8.99 28.30
CA VAL A 291 7.31 -8.26 28.98
C VAL A 291 6.60 -7.33 27.99
N LYS A 292 7.37 -6.51 27.26
CA LYS A 292 6.80 -5.62 26.24
C LYS A 292 6.18 -6.41 25.08
N ALA A 293 6.85 -7.47 24.64
CA ALA A 293 6.33 -8.32 23.58
C ALA A 293 4.98 -8.94 23.93
N LEU A 294 4.87 -9.54 25.13
CA LEU A 294 3.63 -10.15 25.61
C LEU A 294 2.49 -9.14 25.75
N ALA A 295 2.76 -7.93 26.24
CA ALA A 295 1.75 -6.86 26.33
C ALA A 295 1.16 -6.52 24.97
N LEU A 296 2.00 -6.39 23.94
CA LEU A 296 1.57 -6.12 22.56
C LEU A 296 0.78 -7.29 21.96
N LEU A 297 1.28 -8.52 22.12
CA LEU A 297 0.61 -9.73 21.62
C LEU A 297 -0.76 -9.94 22.30
N GLN A 298 -0.87 -9.69 23.59
CA GLN A 298 -2.15 -9.75 24.32
C GLN A 298 -3.13 -8.70 23.82
N THR A 299 -2.65 -7.48 23.53
CA THR A 299 -3.48 -6.43 22.92
C THR A 299 -4.03 -6.88 21.55
N ILE A 300 -3.18 -7.51 20.71
CA ILE A 300 -3.62 -8.07 19.42
C ILE A 300 -4.66 -9.17 19.66
N GLN A 301 -4.42 -10.09 20.59
CA GLN A 301 -5.35 -11.20 20.89
C GLN A 301 -6.72 -10.69 21.33
N MET A 302 -6.79 -9.57 22.06
CA MET A 302 -8.04 -8.94 22.50
C MET A 302 -8.77 -8.22 21.37
N THR A 303 -8.02 -7.52 20.48
CA THR A 303 -8.62 -6.68 19.42
C THR A 303 -8.90 -7.46 18.14
N VAL A 304 -8.05 -8.39 17.76
CA VAL A 304 -8.16 -9.21 16.54
C VAL A 304 -7.83 -10.68 16.89
N PRO A 305 -8.77 -11.41 17.48
CA PRO A 305 -8.58 -12.82 17.83
C PRO A 305 -8.21 -13.67 16.60
N GLY A 306 -7.20 -14.52 16.73
CA GLY A 306 -6.76 -15.39 15.63
C GLY A 306 -5.79 -14.73 14.62
N TYR A 307 -5.28 -13.54 14.92
CA TYR A 307 -4.28 -12.92 14.06
C TYR A 307 -2.97 -13.72 14.06
N LYS A 308 -2.58 -14.21 12.89
CA LYS A 308 -1.36 -15.01 12.66
C LYS A 308 -1.12 -16.07 13.77
N ASP A 309 0.09 -16.16 14.27
CA ASP A 309 0.56 -17.08 15.31
C ASP A 309 0.55 -16.48 16.73
N VAL A 310 -0.14 -15.35 16.93
CA VAL A 310 -0.15 -14.58 18.20
C VAL A 310 -0.47 -15.48 19.41
N ARG A 311 -1.49 -16.35 19.31
CA ARG A 311 -1.86 -17.25 20.40
C ARG A 311 -0.73 -18.21 20.77
N VAL A 312 -0.03 -18.73 19.78
CA VAL A 312 1.09 -19.66 19.99
C VAL A 312 2.25 -18.94 20.67
N LEU A 313 2.56 -17.70 20.20
CA LEU A 313 3.60 -16.86 20.80
C LEU A 313 3.28 -16.52 22.25
N ILE A 314 2.04 -16.11 22.54
CA ILE A 314 1.62 -15.80 23.91
C ILE A 314 1.84 -17.02 24.81
N THR A 315 1.33 -18.20 24.45
CA THR A 315 1.48 -19.42 25.25
C THR A 315 2.94 -19.73 25.48
N ARG A 316 3.77 -19.70 24.44
CA ARG A 316 5.21 -20.00 24.52
C ARG A 316 5.96 -19.04 25.44
N TYR A 317 5.76 -17.74 25.27
CA TYR A 317 6.54 -16.74 25.99
C TYR A 317 5.99 -16.43 27.39
N GLN A 318 4.71 -16.66 27.66
CA GLN A 318 4.19 -16.66 29.03
C GLN A 318 4.85 -17.73 29.89
N GLU A 319 4.96 -18.95 29.37
CA GLU A 319 5.65 -20.05 30.07
C GLU A 319 7.12 -19.71 30.34
N LEU A 320 7.82 -19.13 29.36
CA LEU A 320 9.21 -18.71 29.54
C LEU A 320 9.37 -17.55 30.53
N SER A 321 8.41 -16.65 30.61
CA SER A 321 8.44 -15.54 31.58
C SER A 321 8.16 -15.97 32.99
N GLN A 322 7.38 -17.04 33.17
CA GLN A 322 7.05 -17.60 34.47
C GLN A 322 8.12 -18.55 35.02
N ASN A 323 8.98 -19.09 34.14
CA ASN A 323 10.02 -20.04 34.51
C ASN A 323 11.40 -19.57 34.07
N ASN A 324 12.11 -18.90 34.97
CA ASN A 324 13.43 -18.35 34.69
C ASN A 324 14.46 -19.46 34.38
N THR A 325 14.35 -20.63 34.97
CA THR A 325 15.25 -21.76 34.70
C THR A 325 15.03 -22.30 33.29
N LEU A 326 13.77 -22.41 32.83
CA LEU A 326 13.43 -22.79 31.47
C LEU A 326 13.92 -21.74 30.45
N LYS A 327 13.80 -20.45 30.79
CA LYS A 327 14.35 -19.35 29.99
C LYS A 327 15.86 -19.51 29.86
N THR A 328 16.59 -19.73 30.97
CA THR A 328 18.03 -19.95 30.95
C THR A 328 18.40 -21.17 30.10
N TYR A 329 17.68 -22.28 30.26
CA TYR A 329 17.91 -23.50 29.47
C TYR A 329 17.82 -23.26 27.96
N LEU A 330 16.83 -22.51 27.52
CA LEU A 330 16.56 -22.29 26.09
C LEU A 330 17.31 -21.12 25.47
N MET A 331 17.61 -20.06 26.23
CA MET A 331 17.99 -18.77 25.67
C MET A 331 19.32 -18.18 26.19
N ALA A 332 19.89 -18.73 27.23
CA ALA A 332 21.14 -18.25 27.82
C ALA A 332 22.37 -18.53 26.93
N THR A 333 23.50 -17.97 27.27
CA THR A 333 24.78 -18.26 26.61
C THR A 333 25.12 -19.76 26.73
N ASN A 334 26.01 -20.26 25.87
CA ASN A 334 26.46 -21.67 25.99
C ASN A 334 27.10 -21.97 27.34
N SER A 335 27.82 -21.01 27.92
CA SER A 335 28.41 -21.13 29.22
C SER A 335 27.36 -21.34 30.34
N ASP A 336 26.33 -20.48 30.34
CA ASP A 336 25.25 -20.56 31.33
C ASP A 336 24.39 -21.80 31.15
N PHE A 337 24.15 -22.21 29.91
CA PHE A 337 23.46 -23.45 29.57
C PHE A 337 24.21 -24.67 30.12
N VAL A 338 25.51 -24.75 29.86
CA VAL A 338 26.37 -25.84 30.38
C VAL A 338 26.37 -25.83 31.91
N ALA A 339 26.47 -24.67 32.54
CA ALA A 339 26.40 -24.53 33.99
C ALA A 339 25.07 -25.05 34.55
N LEU A 340 23.96 -24.76 33.88
CA LEU A 340 22.65 -25.28 34.23
C LEU A 340 22.57 -26.82 34.03
N CYS A 341 23.07 -27.34 32.90
CA CYS A 341 23.13 -28.77 32.61
C CYS A 341 23.91 -29.54 33.70
N ARG A 342 25.03 -28.98 34.16
CA ARG A 342 25.80 -29.59 35.30
C ARG A 342 24.97 -29.65 36.57
N LYS A 343 24.21 -28.59 36.90
CA LYS A 343 23.31 -28.60 38.05
C LYS A 343 22.20 -29.65 37.90
N ILE A 344 21.62 -29.78 36.69
CA ILE A 344 20.60 -30.81 36.42
C ILE A 344 21.16 -32.22 36.69
N VAL A 345 22.38 -32.50 36.20
CA VAL A 345 23.06 -33.79 36.45
C VAL A 345 23.17 -34.07 37.96
N SER A 346 23.63 -33.09 38.75
CA SER A 346 23.78 -33.25 40.21
C SER A 346 22.44 -33.48 40.91
N VAL A 347 21.37 -32.83 40.48
CA VAL A 347 20.02 -33.02 41.04
C VAL A 347 19.45 -34.40 40.66
N PHE A 348 19.74 -34.88 39.44
CA PHE A 348 19.27 -36.14 38.92
C PHE A 348 19.78 -37.30 39.80
N TYR A 349 21.03 -37.21 40.27
CA TYR A 349 21.68 -38.16 41.15
C TYR A 349 22.02 -37.58 42.53
N SER A 350 21.03 -36.97 43.20
CA SER A 350 21.22 -36.24 44.47
C SER A 350 21.72 -37.07 45.65
N LYS A 351 21.69 -38.43 45.56
CA LYS A 351 22.16 -39.37 46.56
C LYS A 351 23.43 -40.12 46.17
N ALA A 352 24.10 -39.70 45.12
CA ALA A 352 25.31 -40.29 44.57
C ALA A 352 26.45 -39.27 44.48
N THR A 353 27.67 -39.75 44.46
CA THR A 353 28.82 -38.92 44.07
C THR A 353 28.87 -38.85 42.56
N VAL A 354 28.77 -37.64 42.02
CA VAL A 354 28.79 -37.40 40.58
C VAL A 354 30.11 -36.76 40.21
N ARG A 355 30.87 -37.42 39.36
CA ARG A 355 32.11 -36.91 38.79
C ARG A 355 31.94 -36.66 37.34
N ILE A 356 32.10 -35.39 36.91
CA ILE A 356 32.02 -35.00 35.49
C ILE A 356 33.37 -35.28 34.84
N LEU A 357 33.40 -36.15 33.83
CA LEU A 357 34.60 -36.58 33.12
C LEU A 357 34.89 -35.69 31.91
N ALA A 358 33.85 -35.37 31.10
CA ALA A 358 33.96 -34.54 29.92
C ALA A 358 32.67 -33.76 29.68
N VAL A 359 32.82 -32.62 29.01
CA VAL A 359 31.72 -31.78 28.54
C VAL A 359 31.99 -31.36 27.11
N ASP A 360 31.08 -31.68 26.20
CA ASP A 360 31.05 -31.19 24.82
C ASP A 360 29.80 -30.35 24.63
N ALA A 361 29.95 -29.08 24.19
CA ALA A 361 28.85 -28.17 24.08
C ALA A 361 28.86 -27.48 22.72
N LYS A 362 27.74 -27.62 21.99
CA LYS A 362 27.38 -26.90 20.79
C LYS A 362 26.22 -25.93 21.08
N PRO A 363 25.89 -24.97 20.20
CA PRO A 363 24.82 -24.03 20.46
C PRO A 363 23.48 -24.67 20.88
N ASP A 364 23.12 -25.80 20.27
CA ASP A 364 21.83 -26.45 20.46
C ASP A 364 21.85 -27.75 21.27
N VAL A 365 23.03 -28.22 21.63
CA VAL A 365 23.23 -29.53 22.29
C VAL A 365 24.41 -29.48 23.26
N ALA A 366 24.23 -29.95 24.47
CA ALA A 366 25.33 -30.21 25.37
C ALA A 366 25.38 -31.72 25.73
N GLU A 367 26.57 -32.28 25.72
CA GLU A 367 26.83 -33.67 26.18
C GLU A 367 27.74 -33.61 27.39
N ILE A 368 27.34 -34.32 28.45
CA ILE A 368 28.12 -34.43 29.70
C ILE A 368 28.33 -35.90 29.99
N GLN A 369 29.58 -36.32 29.99
CA GLN A 369 29.97 -37.64 30.44
C GLN A 369 30.26 -37.59 31.93
N THR A 370 29.67 -38.56 32.69
CA THR A 370 29.78 -38.62 34.14
C THR A 370 30.10 -40.03 34.60
N GLU A 371 30.74 -40.11 35.73
CA GLU A 371 30.89 -41.31 36.53
C GLU A 371 30.02 -41.12 37.78
N ILE A 372 29.12 -42.06 38.00
CA ILE A 372 28.15 -42.01 39.08
C ILE A 372 28.51 -43.11 40.07
N ASP A 373 28.92 -42.74 41.26
CA ASP A 373 29.24 -43.65 42.35
C ASP A 373 28.14 -43.58 43.41
N THR A 374 27.52 -44.73 43.67
CA THR A 374 26.51 -44.93 44.70
C THR A 374 26.99 -46.05 45.67
N ILE A 375 26.38 -46.16 46.83
CA ILE A 375 26.65 -47.22 47.79
C ILE A 375 26.51 -48.63 47.19
N LYS A 376 25.75 -48.75 46.06
CA LYS A 376 25.39 -50.07 45.50
C LYS A 376 26.02 -50.36 44.14
N TRP A 377 26.41 -49.37 43.39
CA TRP A 377 26.94 -49.51 42.02
C TRP A 377 27.73 -48.28 41.60
N GLU A 378 28.66 -48.47 40.74
CA GLU A 378 29.40 -47.42 40.00
C GLU A 378 29.21 -47.67 38.52
N ASP A 379 28.88 -46.61 37.74
CA ASP A 379 28.65 -46.71 36.32
C ASP A 379 28.94 -45.37 35.60
N SER A 380 29.29 -45.47 34.33
CA SER A 380 29.44 -44.30 33.45
C SER A 380 28.08 -43.96 32.82
N VAL A 381 27.67 -42.72 32.98
CA VAL A 381 26.40 -42.22 32.44
C VAL A 381 26.67 -41.02 31.54
N VAL A 382 26.08 -41.02 30.33
CA VAL A 382 26.14 -39.90 29.40
C VAL A 382 24.82 -39.16 29.37
N PHE A 383 24.88 -37.88 29.59
CA PHE A 383 23.73 -36.98 29.44
C PHE A 383 23.85 -36.22 28.12
N ARG A 384 22.74 -36.12 27.37
CA ARG A 384 22.64 -35.25 26.21
C ARG A 384 21.43 -34.33 26.34
N PHE A 385 21.70 -33.02 26.36
CA PHE A 385 20.72 -31.96 26.54
C PHE A 385 20.43 -31.29 25.23
N TYR A 386 19.19 -31.31 24.75
CA TYR A 386 18.74 -30.63 23.52
C TYR A 386 18.03 -29.32 23.86
N ARG A 387 18.53 -28.22 23.28
CA ARG A 387 17.93 -26.87 23.43
C ARG A 387 16.84 -26.64 22.40
N ASN A 388 15.83 -27.48 22.38
CA ASN A 388 14.70 -27.34 21.50
C ASN A 388 13.37 -27.44 22.23
N THR A 389 12.30 -26.85 21.65
CA THR A 389 10.93 -26.93 22.15
C THR A 389 10.05 -27.82 21.28
N GLY A 390 10.58 -28.32 20.17
CA GLY A 390 9.90 -29.23 19.25
C GLY A 390 10.00 -30.70 19.64
N SER A 391 9.60 -31.58 18.75
CA SER A 391 9.70 -33.03 18.91
C SER A 391 11.09 -33.51 18.48
N THR A 392 11.79 -34.20 19.39
CA THR A 392 13.06 -34.85 19.08
C THR A 392 12.78 -36.23 18.49
N GLY A 393 13.22 -36.44 17.24
CA GLY A 393 12.95 -37.64 16.47
C GLY A 393 13.92 -38.77 16.77
N GLU A 394 13.58 -39.99 16.29
CA GLU A 394 14.32 -41.22 16.49
C GLU A 394 15.80 -41.15 16.05
N LEU A 395 16.12 -40.45 14.96
CA LEU A 395 17.49 -40.33 14.46
C LEU A 395 18.45 -39.73 15.49
N TYR A 396 18.02 -38.74 16.23
CA TYR A 396 18.83 -38.14 17.31
C TYR A 396 19.10 -39.12 18.43
N ILE A 397 18.15 -40.00 18.75
CA ILE A 397 18.28 -41.00 19.78
C ILE A 397 19.17 -42.16 19.31
N ARG A 398 19.07 -42.55 18.06
CA ARG A 398 19.99 -43.54 17.44
C ARG A 398 21.44 -43.07 17.45
N ASP A 399 21.69 -41.83 17.07
CA ASP A 399 23.02 -41.22 17.14
C ASP A 399 23.54 -41.24 18.58
N PHE A 400 22.72 -40.85 19.54
CA PHE A 400 23.08 -40.86 20.93
C PHE A 400 23.34 -42.30 21.46
N HIS A 401 22.57 -43.30 21.02
CA HIS A 401 22.83 -44.71 21.36
C HIS A 401 24.20 -45.19 20.82
N GLY A 402 24.58 -44.79 19.60
CA GLY A 402 25.92 -45.03 19.07
C GLY A 402 27.00 -44.45 19.99
N ARG A 403 26.81 -43.21 20.41
CA ARG A 403 27.74 -42.49 21.27
C ARG A 403 27.93 -43.14 22.64
N ILE A 404 26.83 -43.66 23.27
CA ILE A 404 26.89 -44.40 24.54
C ILE A 404 27.78 -45.66 24.40
N ARG A 405 27.63 -46.38 23.29
CA ARG A 405 28.46 -47.57 23.00
C ARG A 405 29.92 -47.21 22.79
N ASP A 406 30.22 -46.17 22.05
CA ASP A 406 31.59 -45.70 21.77
C ASP A 406 32.31 -45.30 23.07
N LEU A 407 31.59 -44.68 24.01
CA LEU A 407 32.08 -44.29 25.33
C LEU A 407 32.07 -45.42 26.34
N LYS A 408 31.53 -46.59 25.97
CA LYS A 408 31.36 -47.77 26.87
C LYS A 408 30.57 -47.39 28.15
N ALA A 409 29.64 -46.47 28.03
CA ALA A 409 28.80 -46.04 29.15
C ALA A 409 27.66 -47.05 29.37
N GLY A 410 27.32 -47.32 30.61
CA GLY A 410 26.25 -48.24 30.95
C GLY A 410 24.86 -47.66 30.70
N ARG A 411 24.74 -46.36 30.71
CA ARG A 411 23.44 -45.68 30.54
C ARG A 411 23.56 -44.32 29.86
N GLY A 412 22.49 -43.94 29.13
CA GLY A 412 22.35 -42.62 28.53
C GLY A 412 21.06 -41.95 28.98
N ILE A 413 21.11 -40.64 29.15
CA ILE A 413 19.95 -39.83 29.51
C ILE A 413 19.82 -38.69 28.49
N CYS A 414 18.73 -38.69 27.72
CA CYS A 414 18.39 -37.61 26.82
C CYS A 414 17.42 -36.64 27.48
N VAL A 415 17.75 -35.38 27.49
CA VAL A 415 16.94 -34.32 28.12
C VAL A 415 16.53 -33.28 27.04
N THR A 416 15.25 -32.95 26.97
CA THR A 416 14.75 -31.92 26.05
C THR A 416 13.74 -31.00 26.72
N ALA A 417 13.70 -29.74 26.33
CA ALA A 417 12.63 -28.82 26.69
C ALA A 417 11.37 -28.93 25.75
N GLY A 418 11.40 -29.91 24.86
CA GLY A 418 10.30 -30.28 23.97
C GLY A 418 9.70 -31.66 24.35
N THR A 419 9.33 -32.39 23.31
CA THR A 419 8.78 -33.76 23.40
C THR A 419 9.64 -34.72 22.59
N TYR A 420 9.35 -36.01 22.72
CA TYR A 420 9.94 -37.03 21.85
C TYR A 420 8.89 -37.61 20.93
N SER A 421 9.28 -37.94 19.70
CA SER A 421 8.40 -38.65 18.77
C SER A 421 8.07 -40.04 19.27
N ASP A 422 6.95 -40.61 18.80
CA ASP A 422 6.56 -41.97 19.22
C ASP A 422 7.56 -43.01 18.75
N ASP A 423 8.22 -42.83 17.62
CA ASP A 423 9.28 -43.69 17.14
C ASP A 423 10.53 -43.59 18.03
N ALA A 424 10.86 -42.39 18.52
CA ALA A 424 11.96 -42.22 19.49
C ALA A 424 11.66 -42.94 20.83
N LYS A 425 10.42 -42.87 21.31
CA LYS A 425 9.99 -43.60 22.53
C LYS A 425 10.05 -45.12 22.37
N LYS A 426 9.54 -45.61 21.21
CA LYS A 426 9.62 -47.06 20.90
C LYS A 426 11.07 -47.53 20.74
N TYR A 427 11.94 -46.69 20.18
CA TYR A 427 13.34 -47.05 19.99
C TYR A 427 14.09 -47.33 21.31
N VAL A 428 13.79 -46.60 22.38
CA VAL A 428 14.47 -46.77 23.67
C VAL A 428 13.94 -47.98 24.51
N GLU A 429 12.81 -48.56 24.10
CA GLU A 429 12.30 -49.77 24.79
C GLU A 429 13.33 -50.89 24.80
N GLY A 430 13.69 -51.36 25.98
CA GLY A 430 14.71 -52.42 26.19
C GLY A 430 16.16 -51.96 25.96
N ARG A 431 16.42 -50.67 25.85
CA ARG A 431 17.78 -50.09 25.71
C ARG A 431 18.13 -49.23 26.93
N PRO A 432 19.42 -49.10 27.25
CA PRO A 432 19.85 -48.35 28.43
C PRO A 432 19.79 -46.81 28.18
N ILE A 433 18.66 -46.31 27.74
CA ILE A 433 18.44 -44.89 27.40
C ILE A 433 17.16 -44.42 28.06
N ASP A 434 17.26 -43.37 28.88
CA ASP A 434 16.11 -42.70 29.45
C ASP A 434 15.83 -41.40 28.71
N LEU A 435 14.54 -41.10 28.49
CA LEU A 435 14.07 -39.87 27.88
C LEU A 435 13.45 -39.00 28.96
N VAL A 436 13.94 -37.78 29.08
CA VAL A 436 13.42 -36.73 29.96
C VAL A 436 12.81 -35.67 29.09
N ASP A 437 11.50 -35.62 29.03
CA ASP A 437 10.73 -34.61 28.29
C ASP A 437 10.59 -33.30 29.08
N LYS A 438 9.93 -32.30 28.49
CA LYS A 438 9.67 -31.03 29.14
C LYS A 438 8.96 -31.14 30.47
N ALA A 439 7.96 -32.00 30.60
CA ALA A 439 7.20 -32.13 31.84
C ALA A 439 8.08 -32.67 32.99
N GLN A 440 8.95 -33.60 32.68
CA GLN A 440 9.92 -34.15 33.63
C GLN A 440 11.04 -33.14 33.93
N LEU A 441 11.52 -32.41 32.92
CA LEU A 441 12.55 -31.38 33.07
C LEU A 441 12.06 -30.24 33.99
N LEU A 442 10.81 -29.79 33.85
CA LEU A 442 10.22 -28.79 34.74
C LEU A 442 10.16 -29.26 36.20
N LYS A 443 9.90 -30.57 36.44
CA LYS A 443 9.97 -31.15 37.81
C LYS A 443 11.38 -31.11 38.37
N ILE A 444 12.39 -31.27 37.51
CA ILE A 444 13.80 -31.17 37.91
C ILE A 444 14.16 -29.71 38.22
N PHE A 445 13.70 -28.74 37.41
CA PHE A 445 13.92 -27.33 37.66
C PHE A 445 13.37 -26.84 39.02
N ASN A 446 12.26 -27.41 39.46
CA ASN A 446 11.70 -27.10 40.79
C ASN A 446 12.54 -27.61 41.97
N LYS A 447 13.59 -28.42 41.71
CA LYS A 447 14.51 -28.94 42.71
C LYS A 447 15.89 -28.27 42.69
N LEU A 448 16.13 -27.37 41.70
CA LEU A 448 17.33 -26.58 41.57
C LEU A 448 17.29 -25.32 42.43
#